data_f2bb206c8dbb35ab3c7ea9092f2bdf4e
#
_entry.id   f2bb206c8dbb35ab3c7ea9092f2bdf4e
#
_cell.length_a   1.000
_cell.length_b   1.000
_cell.length_c   1.000
_cell.angle_alpha   90.00
_cell.angle_beta   90.00
_cell.angle_gamma   90.00
#
_symmetry.space_group_name_H-M   'P 1'
#
loop_
_entity.id
_entity.type
_entity.pdbx_description
1 polymer ?
#
loop_
_entity_poly.entity_id
_entity_poly.type
_entity_poly.pdbx_seq_one_letter_code
_entity_poly.pdbx_strand_id
1 'polypeptide(L)'
;MQVTATQASSASDAPAFKIPESVLVVIHTPAREVLLVERADAPGYWQSVTGSKDWPGEDLLNTAVREVAEETGIDCSPGSPLRAGLRDWGLSNIYEIYPRWRHRYAPGVMHNTEHVFGLCVPAGTPVVLSLREHSAFRWLPWREAADACFSPSNAEAILLLPQFLR
;
A
#
# COMPACT_ATOMS: atom_id res chain seq x y z
N MET A 1 -23.21 35.43 41.23
CA MET A 1 -22.46 34.23 40.84
C MET A 1 -22.86 33.91 39.41
N GLN A 2 -22.02 34.26 38.44
CA GLN A 2 -22.20 33.90 37.01
C GLN A 2 -21.41 32.65 36.74
N VAL A 3 -22.10 31.61 36.28
CA VAL A 3 -21.50 30.35 35.83
C VAL A 3 -21.27 30.50 34.33
N THR A 4 -20.02 30.65 33.94
CA THR A 4 -19.59 30.64 32.53
C THR A 4 -19.63 29.21 32.01
N ALA A 5 -20.53 28.93 31.09
CA ALA A 5 -20.57 27.68 30.35
C ALA A 5 -19.42 27.69 29.31
N THR A 6 -18.47 26.82 29.50
CA THR A 6 -17.41 26.55 28.51
C THR A 6 -18.07 25.75 27.36
N GLN A 7 -18.17 26.37 26.19
CA GLN A 7 -18.55 25.67 24.97
C GLN A 7 -17.38 24.78 24.54
N ALA A 8 -17.59 23.47 24.59
CA ALA A 8 -16.72 22.52 23.94
C ALA A 8 -16.88 22.69 22.44
N SER A 9 -15.81 23.10 21.78
CA SER A 9 -15.69 23.14 20.34
C SER A 9 -15.81 21.70 19.82
N SER A 10 -16.90 21.39 19.13
CA SER A 10 -17.04 20.16 18.38
C SER A 10 -16.06 20.22 17.19
N ALA A 11 -14.97 19.47 17.29
CA ALA A 11 -14.14 19.18 16.12
C ALA A 11 -15.04 18.53 15.06
N SER A 12 -15.12 19.11 13.87
CA SER A 12 -15.90 18.58 12.76
C SER A 12 -15.32 17.22 12.37
N ASP A 13 -16.09 16.16 12.52
CA ASP A 13 -15.83 14.81 12.01
C ASP A 13 -15.95 14.75 10.47
N ALA A 14 -15.23 15.63 9.75
CA ALA A 14 -15.07 15.48 8.32
C ALA A 14 -14.04 14.39 8.07
N PRO A 15 -14.32 13.38 7.21
CA PRO A 15 -13.35 12.36 6.89
C PRO A 15 -12.08 13.04 6.34
N ALA A 16 -10.93 12.70 6.95
CA ALA A 16 -9.65 13.24 6.52
C ALA A 16 -9.37 12.79 5.08
N PHE A 17 -8.97 13.73 4.20
CA PHE A 17 -8.54 13.41 2.85
C PHE A 17 -7.25 12.57 2.86
N LYS A 18 -7.12 11.68 1.89
CA LYS A 18 -5.88 10.94 1.66
C LYS A 18 -4.75 11.88 1.30
N ILE A 19 -3.58 11.60 1.84
CA ILE A 19 -2.34 12.29 1.46
C ILE A 19 -1.88 11.73 0.11
N PRO A 20 -1.57 12.59 -0.89
CA PRO A 20 -1.16 12.14 -2.23
C PRO A 20 0.31 11.71 -2.28
N GLU A 21 0.73 10.96 -1.28
CA GLU A 21 2.04 10.31 -1.19
C GLU A 21 1.83 8.93 -0.57
N SER A 22 2.23 7.90 -1.29
CA SER A 22 1.94 6.52 -0.96
C SER A 22 3.13 5.60 -1.17
N VAL A 23 2.98 4.37 -0.69
CA VAL A 23 3.90 3.27 -0.96
C VAL A 23 3.21 2.22 -1.82
N LEU A 24 4.03 1.50 -2.60
CA LEU A 24 3.67 0.25 -3.26
C LEU A 24 4.69 -0.79 -2.79
N VAL A 25 4.23 -1.88 -2.21
CA VAL A 25 5.10 -2.94 -1.69
C VAL A 25 4.91 -4.20 -2.51
N VAL A 26 5.95 -4.57 -3.27
CA VAL A 26 6.00 -5.85 -3.98
C VAL A 26 6.42 -6.93 -3.00
N ILE A 27 5.47 -7.72 -2.53
CA ILE A 27 5.74 -8.86 -1.63
C ILE A 27 6.04 -10.07 -2.49
N HIS A 28 7.19 -10.70 -2.28
CA HIS A 28 7.65 -11.80 -3.10
C HIS A 28 8.39 -12.87 -2.30
N THR A 29 8.48 -14.06 -2.86
CA THR A 29 9.32 -15.14 -2.36
C THR A 29 10.70 -15.13 -3.04
N PRO A 30 11.70 -15.86 -2.49
CA PRO A 30 12.97 -16.07 -3.18
C PRO A 30 12.83 -16.70 -4.58
N ALA A 31 11.77 -17.49 -4.78
CA ALA A 31 11.45 -18.11 -6.08
C ALA A 31 10.76 -17.14 -7.06
N ARG A 32 10.61 -15.87 -6.70
CA ARG A 32 9.95 -14.83 -7.50
C ARG A 32 8.44 -15.06 -7.72
N GLU A 33 7.78 -15.70 -6.77
CA GLU A 33 6.33 -15.64 -6.70
C GLU A 33 5.94 -14.32 -6.04
N VAL A 34 4.99 -13.62 -6.59
CA VAL A 34 4.54 -12.29 -6.14
C VAL A 34 3.12 -12.39 -5.61
N LEU A 35 2.89 -11.77 -4.44
CA LEU A 35 1.56 -11.66 -3.85
C LEU A 35 0.79 -10.52 -4.52
N LEU A 36 -0.38 -10.85 -5.04
CA LEU A 36 -1.38 -9.87 -5.46
C LEU A 36 -2.65 -10.00 -4.63
N VAL A 37 -3.30 -8.88 -4.41
CA VAL A 37 -4.59 -8.77 -3.73
C VAL A 37 -5.62 -8.17 -4.68
N GLU A 38 -6.86 -8.65 -4.59
CA GLU A 38 -7.96 -8.12 -5.38
C GLU A 38 -8.70 -7.03 -4.60
N ARG A 39 -8.96 -5.91 -5.24
CA ARG A 39 -9.68 -4.80 -4.61
C ARG A 39 -11.15 -5.16 -4.36
N ALA A 40 -11.63 -4.96 -3.14
CA ALA A 40 -13.04 -5.18 -2.80
C ALA A 40 -13.97 -4.16 -3.48
N ASP A 41 -13.49 -2.91 -3.70
CA ASP A 41 -14.24 -1.82 -4.35
C ASP A 41 -14.19 -1.87 -5.89
N ALA A 42 -13.37 -2.75 -6.44
CA ALA A 42 -13.17 -2.90 -7.88
C ALA A 42 -12.85 -4.37 -8.22
N PRO A 43 -13.86 -5.26 -8.28
CA PRO A 43 -13.66 -6.67 -8.63
C PRO A 43 -12.91 -6.84 -9.95
N GLY A 44 -11.94 -7.75 -9.98
CA GLY A 44 -11.04 -7.97 -11.10
C GLY A 44 -9.81 -7.06 -11.13
N TYR A 45 -9.70 -6.08 -10.23
CA TYR A 45 -8.52 -5.21 -10.12
C TYR A 45 -7.54 -5.81 -9.12
N TRP A 46 -6.47 -6.38 -9.66
CA TRP A 46 -5.37 -6.99 -8.91
C TRP A 46 -4.21 -6.02 -8.76
N GLN A 47 -3.59 -6.02 -7.59
CA GLN A 47 -2.49 -5.11 -7.26
C GLN A 47 -1.58 -5.68 -6.17
N SER A 48 -0.37 -5.12 -6.07
CA SER A 48 0.46 -5.24 -4.88
C SER A 48 -0.14 -4.46 -3.70
N VAL A 49 0.40 -4.60 -2.50
CA VAL A 49 0.01 -3.78 -1.35
C VAL A 49 0.30 -2.31 -1.65
N THR A 50 -0.69 -1.45 -1.45
CA THR A 50 -0.53 0.01 -1.58
C THR A 50 -1.23 0.74 -0.46
N GLY A 51 -0.70 1.89 -0.07
CA GLY A 51 -1.38 2.76 0.88
C GLY A 51 -0.70 4.11 1.03
N SER A 52 -1.49 5.10 1.41
CA SER A 52 -1.03 6.47 1.62
C SER A 52 -0.45 6.65 3.02
N LYS A 53 0.40 7.67 3.18
CA LYS A 53 0.78 8.15 4.51
C LYS A 53 -0.47 8.51 5.33
N ASP A 54 -0.44 8.26 6.62
CA ASP A 54 -1.50 8.67 7.55
C ASP A 54 -1.37 10.16 7.93
N TRP A 55 -0.15 10.70 7.91
CA TRP A 55 0.13 12.11 8.11
C TRP A 55 1.34 12.54 7.25
N PRO A 56 1.47 13.84 6.93
CA PRO A 56 2.51 14.32 6.00
C PRO A 56 3.94 13.98 6.39
N GLY A 57 4.23 13.89 7.69
CA GLY A 57 5.55 13.56 8.23
C GLY A 57 5.81 12.08 8.48
N GLU A 58 4.87 11.19 8.12
CA GLU A 58 5.10 9.74 8.29
C GLU A 58 6.27 9.30 7.42
N ASP A 59 7.19 8.54 8.01
CA ASP A 59 8.29 7.93 7.28
C ASP A 59 7.76 6.84 6.32
N LEU A 60 8.24 6.83 5.08
CA LEU A 60 7.75 5.90 4.05
C LEU A 60 7.97 4.44 4.40
N LEU A 61 9.06 4.13 5.11
CA LEU A 61 9.31 2.76 5.56
C LEU A 61 8.27 2.33 6.61
N ASN A 62 7.89 3.25 7.51
CA ASN A 62 6.82 3.01 8.48
C ASN A 62 5.46 2.87 7.80
N THR A 63 5.18 3.68 6.77
CA THR A 63 3.99 3.54 5.93
C THR A 63 3.94 2.14 5.31
N ALA A 64 5.06 1.67 4.73
CA ALA A 64 5.14 0.33 4.13
C ALA A 64 4.88 -0.78 5.17
N VAL A 65 5.50 -0.70 6.34
CA VAL A 65 5.30 -1.68 7.44
C VAL A 65 3.82 -1.72 7.85
N ARG A 66 3.21 -0.56 8.04
CA ARG A 66 1.81 -0.44 8.46
C ARG A 66 0.86 -1.01 7.41
N GLU A 67 1.00 -0.62 6.16
CA GLU A 67 0.11 -1.06 5.08
C GLU A 67 0.24 -2.57 4.82
N VAL A 68 1.44 -3.12 4.86
CA VAL A 68 1.66 -4.58 4.74
C VAL A 68 0.91 -5.33 5.84
N ALA A 69 1.01 -4.86 7.09
CA ALA A 69 0.34 -5.49 8.22
C ALA A 69 -1.19 -5.36 8.11
N GLU A 70 -1.70 -4.17 7.76
CA GLU A 70 -3.14 -3.91 7.63
C GLU A 70 -3.77 -4.74 6.51
N GLU A 71 -3.13 -4.82 5.35
CA GLU A 71 -3.71 -5.48 4.18
C GLU A 71 -3.50 -6.99 4.13
N THR A 72 -2.41 -7.50 4.73
CA THR A 72 -2.02 -8.91 4.60
C THR A 72 -1.79 -9.66 5.92
N GLY A 73 -1.76 -8.96 7.03
CA GLY A 73 -1.40 -9.55 8.31
C GLY A 73 0.08 -9.91 8.47
N ILE A 74 0.91 -9.63 7.46
CA ILE A 74 2.36 -9.93 7.53
C ILE A 74 3.04 -8.85 8.37
N ASP A 75 3.78 -9.29 9.39
CA ASP A 75 4.55 -8.41 10.26
C ASP A 75 6.00 -8.30 9.76
N CYS A 76 6.36 -7.13 9.24
CA CYS A 76 7.73 -6.75 8.89
C CYS A 76 8.22 -5.53 9.71
N SER A 77 7.66 -5.33 10.90
CA SER A 77 8.06 -4.28 11.84
C SER A 77 9.48 -4.50 12.41
N PRO A 78 10.08 -3.46 13.00
CA PRO A 78 11.35 -3.63 13.72
C PRO A 78 11.27 -4.76 14.76
N GLY A 79 12.23 -5.69 14.73
CA GLY A 79 12.25 -6.88 15.58
C GLY A 79 11.58 -8.11 14.97
N SER A 80 10.80 -7.98 13.92
CA SER A 80 10.29 -9.13 13.15
C SER A 80 11.39 -9.82 12.36
N PRO A 81 11.36 -11.18 12.26
CA PRO A 81 12.27 -11.92 11.38
C PRO A 81 12.18 -11.48 9.90
N LEU A 82 11.05 -10.92 9.47
CA LEU A 82 10.84 -10.49 8.09
C LEU A 82 11.34 -9.08 7.81
N ARG A 83 11.73 -8.32 8.83
CA ARG A 83 12.21 -6.93 8.67
C ARG A 83 13.38 -6.82 7.69
N ALA A 84 14.30 -7.75 7.72
CA ALA A 84 15.48 -7.74 6.85
C ALA A 84 15.12 -7.92 5.37
N GLY A 85 13.94 -8.46 5.08
CA GLY A 85 13.43 -8.62 3.72
C GLY A 85 12.78 -7.36 3.13
N LEU A 86 12.48 -6.35 3.97
CA LEU A 86 11.88 -5.09 3.52
C LEU A 86 12.96 -4.13 3.05
N ARG A 87 12.85 -3.67 1.80
CA ARG A 87 13.82 -2.78 1.16
C ARG A 87 13.14 -1.69 0.37
N ASP A 88 13.62 -0.46 0.52
CA ASP A 88 13.30 0.62 -0.40
C ASP A 88 14.06 0.39 -1.72
N TRP A 89 13.33 0.36 -2.84
CA TRP A 89 13.95 0.17 -4.15
C TRP A 89 14.48 1.47 -4.76
N GLY A 90 14.21 2.61 -4.12
CA GLY A 90 14.65 3.92 -4.59
C GLY A 90 13.93 4.36 -5.87
N LEU A 91 12.77 3.78 -6.14
CA LEU A 91 11.93 4.12 -7.29
C LEU A 91 10.69 4.85 -6.83
N SER A 92 10.25 5.80 -7.63
CA SER A 92 8.96 6.46 -7.42
C SER A 92 8.27 6.74 -8.75
N ASN A 93 6.94 6.74 -8.72
CA ASN A 93 6.10 7.08 -9.85
C ASN A 93 5.16 8.21 -9.47
N ILE A 94 5.00 9.19 -10.36
CA ILE A 94 3.96 10.19 -10.24
C ILE A 94 2.91 9.84 -11.30
N TYR A 95 1.69 9.57 -10.85
CA TYR A 95 0.59 9.22 -11.75
C TYR A 95 -0.66 10.04 -11.46
N GLU A 96 -1.47 10.20 -12.48
CA GLU A 96 -2.78 10.82 -12.35
C GLU A 96 -3.72 9.88 -11.59
N ILE A 97 -4.36 10.41 -10.54
CA ILE A 97 -5.31 9.65 -9.73
C ILE A 97 -6.52 9.29 -10.61
N TYR A 98 -6.88 8.01 -10.63
CA TYR A 98 -8.04 7.53 -11.38
C TYR A 98 -9.30 8.30 -10.98
N PRO A 99 -10.12 8.78 -11.92
CA PRO A 99 -11.29 9.60 -11.63
C PRO A 99 -12.22 9.03 -10.57
N ARG A 100 -12.40 7.70 -10.56
CA ARG A 100 -13.25 7.01 -9.60
C ARG A 100 -12.78 7.12 -8.14
N TRP A 101 -11.51 7.46 -7.88
CA TRP A 101 -10.94 7.58 -6.54
C TRP A 101 -10.55 9.00 -6.15
N ARG A 102 -10.70 10.00 -7.04
CA ARG A 102 -10.35 11.40 -6.77
C ARG A 102 -11.10 11.99 -5.59
N HIS A 103 -12.31 11.54 -5.33
CA HIS A 103 -13.13 11.98 -4.20
C HIS A 103 -12.49 11.69 -2.83
N ARG A 104 -11.51 10.81 -2.77
CA ARG A 104 -10.77 10.48 -1.53
C ARG A 104 -9.70 11.52 -1.18
N TYR A 105 -9.37 12.41 -2.11
CA TYR A 105 -8.33 13.43 -1.97
C TYR A 105 -8.94 14.82 -1.86
N ALA A 106 -8.14 15.79 -1.36
CA ALA A 106 -8.57 17.18 -1.30
C ALA A 106 -8.92 17.71 -2.71
N PRO A 107 -9.88 18.67 -2.83
CA PRO A 107 -10.18 19.31 -4.10
C PRO A 107 -8.93 19.86 -4.79
N GLY A 108 -8.78 19.58 -6.09
CA GLY A 108 -7.64 20.04 -6.89
C GLY A 108 -6.42 19.11 -6.86
N VAL A 109 -6.40 18.09 -6.01
CA VAL A 109 -5.36 17.05 -6.00
C VAL A 109 -5.62 16.08 -7.15
N MET A 110 -4.72 16.05 -8.13
CA MET A 110 -4.86 15.26 -9.35
C MET A 110 -3.84 14.12 -9.45
N HIS A 111 -2.70 14.23 -8.76
CA HIS A 111 -1.58 13.32 -8.88
C HIS A 111 -1.20 12.75 -7.52
N ASN A 112 -0.73 11.50 -7.52
CA ASN A 112 -0.15 10.82 -6.38
C ASN A 112 1.31 10.46 -6.68
N THR A 113 2.19 10.62 -5.69
CA THR A 113 3.56 10.12 -5.75
C THR A 113 3.63 8.81 -5.00
N GLU A 114 3.98 7.73 -5.69
CA GLU A 114 4.06 6.38 -5.15
C GLU A 114 5.52 5.92 -5.10
N HIS A 115 5.97 5.54 -3.90
CA HIS A 115 7.33 5.03 -3.66
C HIS A 115 7.31 3.50 -3.60
N VAL A 116 8.26 2.85 -4.28
CA VAL A 116 8.28 1.40 -4.44
C VAL A 116 9.20 0.74 -3.43
N PHE A 117 8.66 -0.26 -2.73
CA PHE A 117 9.36 -1.15 -1.80
C PHE A 117 9.23 -2.60 -2.27
N GLY A 118 10.17 -3.43 -1.87
CA GLY A 118 10.08 -4.88 -1.97
C GLY A 118 10.12 -5.53 -0.59
N LEU A 119 9.35 -6.58 -0.39
CA LEU A 119 9.38 -7.41 0.80
C LEU A 119 9.58 -8.86 0.40
N CYS A 120 10.76 -9.40 0.70
CA CYS A 120 11.03 -10.82 0.52
C CYS A 120 10.55 -11.61 1.73
N VAL A 121 9.69 -12.60 1.50
CA VAL A 121 9.16 -13.48 2.55
C VAL A 121 9.36 -14.95 2.17
N PRO A 122 9.44 -15.87 3.14
CA PRO A 122 9.49 -17.31 2.85
C PRO A 122 8.25 -17.77 2.07
N ALA A 123 8.41 -18.77 1.21
CA ALA A 123 7.27 -19.45 0.59
C ALA A 123 6.34 -20.01 1.67
N GLY A 124 5.03 -19.89 1.45
CA GLY A 124 4.03 -20.35 2.42
C GLY A 124 3.77 -19.39 3.57
N THR A 125 4.30 -18.16 3.53
CA THR A 125 3.98 -17.12 4.52
C THR A 125 2.46 -16.91 4.57
N PRO A 126 1.81 -17.02 5.75
CA PRO A 126 0.37 -16.83 5.88
C PRO A 126 -0.07 -15.42 5.51
N VAL A 127 -1.21 -15.32 4.82
CA VAL A 127 -1.85 -14.06 4.46
C VAL A 127 -3.24 -14.00 5.09
N VAL A 128 -3.51 -12.93 5.83
CA VAL A 128 -4.83 -12.64 6.42
C VAL A 128 -5.28 -11.29 5.89
N LEU A 129 -6.25 -11.31 4.98
CA LEU A 129 -6.73 -10.09 4.32
C LEU A 129 -7.60 -9.22 5.22
N SER A 130 -7.48 -7.91 5.02
CA SER A 130 -8.51 -6.96 5.45
C SER A 130 -9.67 -7.03 4.45
N LEU A 131 -10.76 -7.70 4.81
CA LEU A 131 -11.90 -7.92 3.91
C LEU A 131 -12.66 -6.64 3.53
N ARG A 132 -12.40 -5.53 4.22
CA ARG A 132 -12.92 -4.20 3.83
C ARG A 132 -12.24 -3.68 2.57
N GLU A 133 -10.99 -4.05 2.35
CA GLU A 133 -10.14 -3.52 1.29
C GLU A 133 -9.91 -4.53 0.18
N HIS A 134 -9.78 -5.81 0.53
CA HIS A 134 -9.43 -6.88 -0.41
C HIS A 134 -10.30 -8.11 -0.22
N SER A 135 -10.77 -8.67 -1.35
CA SER A 135 -11.66 -9.84 -1.38
C SER A 135 -10.93 -11.17 -1.58
N ALA A 136 -9.74 -11.15 -2.17
CA ALA A 136 -8.96 -12.34 -2.47
C ALA A 136 -7.47 -12.02 -2.60
N PHE A 137 -6.64 -13.05 -2.55
CA PHE A 137 -5.21 -12.94 -2.85
C PHE A 137 -4.74 -14.11 -3.71
N ARG A 138 -3.62 -13.90 -4.42
CA ARG A 138 -2.92 -14.91 -5.22
C ARG A 138 -1.43 -14.76 -5.10
N TRP A 139 -0.73 -15.89 -5.14
CA TRP A 139 0.70 -15.95 -5.40
C TRP A 139 0.89 -16.38 -6.85
N LEU A 140 1.56 -15.55 -7.64
CA LEU A 140 1.80 -15.81 -9.06
C LEU A 140 3.29 -15.65 -9.39
N PRO A 141 3.81 -16.42 -10.36
CA PRO A 141 5.11 -16.12 -10.93
C PRO A 141 5.18 -14.63 -11.35
N TRP A 142 6.29 -13.98 -11.12
CA TRP A 142 6.42 -12.51 -11.24
C TRP A 142 5.94 -11.92 -12.57
N ARG A 143 6.16 -12.62 -13.69
CA ARG A 143 5.67 -12.17 -15.00
C ARG A 143 4.14 -12.24 -15.11
N GLU A 144 3.57 -13.35 -14.66
CA GLU A 144 2.11 -13.51 -14.61
C GLU A 144 1.47 -12.51 -13.65
N ALA A 145 2.13 -12.23 -12.52
CA ALA A 145 1.69 -11.20 -11.58
C ALA A 145 1.69 -9.81 -12.24
N ALA A 146 2.73 -9.46 -12.98
CA ALA A 146 2.79 -8.20 -13.71
C ALA A 146 1.65 -8.09 -14.73
N ASP A 147 1.39 -9.16 -15.48
CA ASP A 147 0.31 -9.20 -16.48
C ASP A 147 -1.09 -9.08 -15.83
N ALA A 148 -1.24 -9.57 -14.61
CA ALA A 148 -2.52 -9.52 -13.87
C ALA A 148 -2.82 -8.14 -13.25
N CYS A 149 -1.82 -7.28 -13.07
CA CYS A 149 -2.01 -5.96 -12.45
C CYS A 149 -2.86 -5.03 -13.32
N PHE A 150 -3.80 -4.32 -12.69
CA PHE A 150 -4.58 -3.29 -13.39
C PHE A 150 -3.80 -2.00 -13.64
N SER A 151 -2.81 -1.70 -12.78
CA SER A 151 -2.00 -0.48 -12.86
C SER A 151 -0.69 -0.74 -13.61
N PRO A 152 -0.38 0.07 -14.66
CA PRO A 152 0.90 -0.04 -15.38
C PRO A 152 2.12 0.16 -14.49
N SER A 153 2.08 1.11 -13.55
CA SER A 153 3.20 1.36 -12.64
C SER A 153 3.48 0.17 -11.71
N ASN A 154 2.43 -0.52 -11.26
CA ASN A 154 2.58 -1.75 -10.48
C ASN A 154 3.18 -2.89 -11.30
N ALA A 155 2.68 -3.09 -12.52
CA ALA A 155 3.23 -4.09 -13.44
C ALA A 155 4.71 -3.85 -13.72
N GLU A 156 5.08 -2.60 -13.99
CA GLU A 156 6.48 -2.20 -14.23
C GLU A 156 7.37 -2.47 -13.01
N ALA A 157 6.92 -2.13 -11.81
CA ALA A 157 7.64 -2.42 -10.57
C ALA A 157 7.91 -3.92 -10.40
N ILE A 158 6.92 -4.77 -10.66
CA ILE A 158 7.06 -6.23 -10.59
C ILE A 158 8.08 -6.73 -11.64
N LEU A 159 8.06 -6.17 -12.85
CA LEU A 159 9.01 -6.56 -13.91
C LEU A 159 10.46 -6.19 -13.57
N LEU A 160 10.66 -5.22 -12.67
CA LEU A 160 11.98 -4.86 -12.17
C LEU A 160 12.49 -5.75 -11.03
N LEU A 161 11.63 -6.61 -10.46
CA LEU A 161 11.97 -7.47 -9.31
C LEU A 161 13.33 -8.18 -9.44
N PRO A 162 13.71 -8.80 -10.61
CA PRO A 162 14.99 -9.49 -10.72
C PRO A 162 16.22 -8.61 -10.47
N GLN A 163 16.10 -7.31 -10.63
CA GLN A 163 17.21 -6.37 -10.41
C GLN A 163 17.49 -6.13 -8.92
N PHE A 164 16.51 -6.42 -8.05
CA PHE A 164 16.57 -6.20 -6.61
C PHE A 164 16.81 -7.47 -5.80
N LEU A 165 16.96 -8.63 -6.45
CA LEU A 165 17.19 -9.92 -5.81
C LEU A 165 18.68 -10.27 -5.60
N ARG A 166 19.56 -9.30 -5.77
CA ARG A 166 21.02 -9.51 -5.65
C ARG A 166 21.51 -9.38 -4.23
#